data_e7f6c573874e44d087a91e59ba4a91ac
#
_entry.id   e7f6c573874e44d087a91e59ba4a91ac
#
_cell.length_a   1.000
_cell.length_b   1.000
_cell.length_c   1.000
_cell.angle_alpha   90.00
_cell.angle_beta   90.00
_cell.angle_gamma   90.00
#
_symmetry.space_group_name_H-M   'P 1'
#
loop_
_entity.id
_entity.type
_entity.pdbx_description
1 polymer ?
#
loop_
_entity_poly.entity_id
_entity_poly.type
_entity_poly.pdbx_seq_one_letter_code
_entity_poly.pdbx_strand_id
1 'polypeptide(L)' 'MAEFKYEITEHYGDLPQNANGWAKQLNKISWMERAPKYDLREWSPDGTKMNKGVSFTDEELKALRDLLNTMKLD' A
#
# COMPACT_ATOMS: atom_id res chain seq x y z
N MET A 1 -0.25 27.07 0.26
CA MET A 1 -0.98 25.81 0.38
C MET A 1 -0.02 24.64 0.24
N ALA A 2 -0.01 23.78 1.24
CA ALA A 2 0.89 22.64 1.19
C ALA A 2 0.31 21.58 0.23
N GLU A 3 1.07 21.24 -0.79
CA GLU A 3 0.68 20.17 -1.68
C GLU A 3 1.16 18.84 -1.11
N PHE A 4 0.28 17.87 -1.17
CA PHE A 4 0.60 16.52 -0.73
C PHE A 4 1.30 15.79 -1.87
N LYS A 5 2.61 15.69 -1.77
CA LYS A 5 3.41 15.06 -2.82
C LYS A 5 3.71 13.62 -2.49
N TYR A 6 3.54 12.77 -3.47
CA TYR A 6 3.96 11.38 -3.34
C TYR A 6 4.34 10.84 -4.72
N GLU A 7 5.15 9.80 -4.70
CA GLU A 7 5.54 9.10 -5.92
C GLU A 7 5.51 7.61 -5.66
N ILE A 8 4.77 6.88 -6.48
CA ILE A 8 4.78 5.42 -6.43
C ILE A 8 6.02 4.95 -7.18
N THR A 9 7.01 4.45 -6.42
CA THR A 9 8.26 3.99 -7.04
C THR A 9 8.15 2.56 -7.54
N GLU A 10 7.30 1.74 -6.91
CA GLU A 10 7.05 0.38 -7.35
C GLU A 10 5.62 -0.02 -7.00
N HIS A 11 5.00 -0.75 -7.92
CA HIS A 11 3.67 -1.33 -7.70
C HIS A 11 3.81 -2.84 -7.67
N TYR A 12 3.38 -3.46 -6.58
CA TYR A 12 3.53 -4.91 -6.41
C TYR A 12 2.27 -5.68 -6.78
N GLY A 13 1.10 -5.13 -6.53
CA GLY A 13 -0.13 -5.81 -6.88
C GLY A 13 -1.35 -5.25 -6.17
N ASP A 14 -2.49 -5.76 -6.57
CA ASP A 14 -3.79 -5.36 -6.04
C ASP A 14 -4.43 -6.52 -5.30
N LEU A 15 -5.18 -6.20 -4.25
CA LEU A 15 -6.08 -7.15 -3.63
C LEU A 15 -7.44 -7.08 -4.35
N PRO A 16 -8.34 -8.04 -4.13
CA PRO A 16 -9.63 -8.02 -4.82
C PRO A 16 -10.41 -6.73 -4.55
N GLN A 17 -11.14 -6.28 -5.56
CA GLN A 17 -11.95 -5.07 -5.45
C GLN A 17 -13.09 -5.23 -4.44
N ASN A 18 -13.39 -4.14 -3.74
CA ASN A 18 -14.59 -4.04 -2.92
C ASN A 18 -15.82 -3.83 -3.81
N ALA A 19 -16.98 -3.87 -3.19
CA ALA A 19 -18.24 -3.67 -3.92
C ALA A 19 -18.31 -2.30 -4.60
N ASN A 20 -17.61 -1.30 -4.06
CA ASN A 20 -17.57 0.04 -4.64
C ASN A 20 -16.50 0.22 -5.71
N GLY A 21 -15.79 -0.85 -6.06
CA GLY A 21 -14.76 -0.81 -7.08
C GLY A 21 -13.38 -0.42 -6.56
N TRP A 22 -13.26 -0.02 -5.31
CA TRP A 22 -11.97 0.30 -4.71
C TRP A 22 -11.23 -0.98 -4.36
N ALA A 23 -9.91 -0.95 -4.46
CA ALA A 23 -9.08 -2.11 -4.15
C ALA A 23 -7.85 -1.67 -3.37
N LYS A 24 -7.46 -2.48 -2.41
CA LYS A 24 -6.19 -2.24 -1.72
C LYS A 24 -5.05 -2.59 -2.65
N GLN A 25 -4.01 -1.78 -2.62
CA GLN A 25 -2.80 -2.01 -3.40
C GLN A 25 -1.60 -2.01 -2.48
N LEU A 26 -0.65 -2.85 -2.81
CA LEU A 26 0.65 -2.84 -2.16
C LEU A 26 1.65 -2.17 -3.08
N ASN A 27 2.18 -1.06 -2.64
CA ASN A 27 3.11 -0.25 -3.41
C ASN A 27 4.31 0.13 -2.56
N LYS A 28 5.34 0.63 -3.21
CA LYS A 28 6.42 1.32 -2.53
C LYS A 28 6.27 2.79 -2.89
N ILE A 29 6.11 3.66 -1.88
CA ILE A 29 5.78 5.06 -2.10
C ILE A 29 6.78 5.96 -1.38
N SER A 30 7.25 6.96 -2.11
CA SER A 30 8.04 8.05 -1.55
C SER A 30 7.10 9.19 -1.20
N TRP A 31 6.93 9.45 0.08
CA TRP A 31 6.07 10.54 0.57
C TRP A 31 6.92 11.78 0.81
N MET A 32 6.48 12.90 0.24
CA MET A 32 7.15 14.18 0.45
C MET A 32 8.65 14.11 0.20
N GLU A 33 9.04 13.37 -0.85
CA GLU A 33 10.43 13.20 -1.28
C GLU A 33 11.32 12.48 -0.26
N ARG A 34 10.71 11.77 0.68
CA ARG A 34 11.45 10.94 1.64
C ARG A 34 11.75 9.57 1.05
N ALA A 35 12.60 8.82 1.74
CA ALA A 35 12.93 7.47 1.33
C ALA A 35 11.66 6.64 1.18
N PRO A 36 11.51 5.85 0.09
CA PRO A 36 10.30 5.08 -0.14
C PRO A 36 10.05 4.04 0.95
N LYS A 37 8.77 3.87 1.28
CA LYS A 37 8.32 2.84 2.20
C LYS A 37 7.25 2.00 1.54
N TYR A 38 7.07 0.78 2.01
CA TYR A 38 5.95 -0.03 1.57
C TYR A 38 4.65 0.58 2.08
N ASP A 39 3.62 0.52 1.24
CA ASP A 39 2.34 1.15 1.56
C ASP A 39 1.20 0.25 1.14
N LEU A 40 0.25 0.05 2.05
CA LEU A 40 -0.94 -0.76 1.78
C LEU A 40 -2.16 0.11 2.07
N ARG A 41 -2.92 0.42 1.03
CA ARG A 41 -4.13 1.25 1.15
C ARG A 41 -5.07 1.01 -0.01
N GLU A 42 -6.31 1.46 0.16
CA GLU A 42 -7.28 1.41 -0.91
C GLU A 42 -7.11 2.56 -1.88
N TRP A 43 -7.26 2.24 -3.15
CA TRP A 43 -7.24 3.21 -4.24
C TRP A 43 -8.54 3.14 -5.02
N SER A 44 -8.97 4.29 -5.55
CA SER A 44 -10.15 4.35 -6.41
C SER A 44 -9.91 3.59 -7.71
N PRO A 45 -11.01 3.22 -8.42
CA PRO A 45 -10.86 2.46 -9.68
C PRO A 45 -9.99 3.14 -10.72
N ASP A 46 -9.99 4.48 -10.76
CA ASP A 46 -9.16 5.23 -11.72
C ASP A 46 -7.76 5.55 -11.16
N GLY A 47 -7.47 5.18 -9.92
CA GLY A 47 -6.16 5.40 -9.33
C GLY A 47 -5.86 6.83 -8.89
N THR A 48 -6.87 7.72 -8.93
CA THR A 48 -6.64 9.13 -8.60
C THR A 48 -6.87 9.47 -7.14
N LYS A 49 -7.62 8.66 -6.43
CA LYS A 49 -7.96 8.89 -5.03
C LYS A 49 -7.53 7.72 -4.18
N MET A 50 -7.22 8.00 -2.92
CA MET A 50 -6.79 6.98 -1.98
C MET A 50 -7.37 7.25 -0.60
N ASN A 51 -7.61 6.18 0.15
CA ASN A 51 -8.01 6.24 1.54
C ASN A 51 -6.79 6.17 2.44
N LYS A 52 -7.01 6.30 3.74
CA LYS A 52 -5.95 6.10 4.71
C LYS A 52 -5.39 4.70 4.57
N GLY A 53 -4.09 4.57 4.76
CA GLY A 53 -3.44 3.28 4.70
C GLY A 53 -2.40 3.14 5.77
N VAL A 54 -1.59 2.10 5.64
CA VAL A 54 -0.53 1.81 6.57
C VAL A 54 0.78 1.67 5.80
N SER A 55 1.85 2.19 6.37
CA SER A 55 3.18 2.09 5.78
C SER A 55 4.03 1.13 6.60
N PHE A 56 4.94 0.43 5.92
CA PHE A 56 5.81 -0.55 6.55
C PHE A 56 7.25 -0.24 6.19
N THR A 57 8.14 -0.44 7.17
CA THR A 57 9.56 -0.56 6.87
C THR A 57 9.84 -1.93 6.27
N ASP A 58 11.04 -2.12 5.72
CA ASP A 58 11.44 -3.42 5.20
C ASP A 58 11.31 -4.50 6.27
N GLU A 59 11.77 -4.20 7.49
CA GLU A 59 11.73 -5.15 8.58
C GLU A 59 10.30 -5.51 8.97
N GLU A 60 9.42 -4.50 9.02
CA GLU A 60 8.02 -4.72 9.34
C GLU A 60 7.34 -5.59 8.29
N LEU A 61 7.62 -5.33 7.02
CA LEU A 61 6.99 -6.10 5.96
C LEU A 61 7.47 -7.56 5.97
N LYS A 62 8.77 -7.77 6.25
CA LYS A 62 9.29 -9.13 6.40
C LYS A 62 8.64 -9.86 7.56
N ALA A 63 8.44 -9.16 8.68
CA ALA A 63 7.78 -9.74 9.83
C ALA A 63 6.32 -10.11 9.51
N LEU A 64 5.64 -9.25 8.75
CA LEU A 64 4.27 -9.55 8.32
C LEU A 64 4.24 -10.78 7.42
N ARG A 65 5.18 -10.88 6.49
CA ARG A 65 5.29 -12.08 5.64
C ARG A 65 5.43 -13.33 6.48
N ASP A 66 6.32 -13.29 7.45
CA ASP A 66 6.57 -14.45 8.29
C ASP A 66 5.35 -14.81 9.13
N LEU A 67 4.68 -13.79 9.65
CA LEU A 67 3.44 -13.98 10.41
C LEU A 67 2.36 -14.63 9.54
N LEU A 68 2.18 -14.14 8.33
CA LEU A 68 1.18 -14.69 7.40
C LEU A 68 1.48 -16.15 7.09
N ASN A 69 2.77 -16.51 7.00
CA ASN A 69 3.16 -17.87 6.71
C ASN A 69 2.88 -18.85 7.86
N THR A 70 2.65 -18.34 9.08
CA THR A 70 2.28 -19.18 10.21
C THR A 70 0.76 -19.37 10.32
N MET A 71 -0.01 -18.62 9.56
CA MET A 71 -1.46 -18.66 9.61
C MET A 71 -2.02 -19.70 8.65
N LYS A 72 -3.15 -20.26 9.04
CA LYS A 72 -3.90 -21.16 8.15
C LYS A 72 -5.02 -20.35 7.53
N LEU A 73 -4.78 -19.89 6.31
CA LEU A 73 -5.76 -19.05 5.61
C LEU A 73 -6.69 -19.87 4.72
N ASP A 74 -6.35 -21.11 4.47
CA ASP A 74 -7.15 -22.02 3.63
C ASP A 74 -7.94 -22.99 4.47
#